data_6feb32d6ee4ee192e5df2b1fe3f251d7
#
_entry.id   6feb32d6ee4ee192e5df2b1fe3f251d7
#
_cell.length_a   1.000
_cell.length_b   1.000
_cell.length_c   1.000
_cell.angle_alpha   90.00
_cell.angle_beta   90.00
_cell.angle_gamma   90.00
#
_symmetry.space_group_name_H-M   'P 1'
#
loop_
_entity.id
_entity.type
_entity.pdbx_description
1 polymer ?
#
loop_
_entity_poly.entity_id
_entity_poly.type
_entity_poly.pdbx_seq_one_letter_code
_entity_poly.pdbx_strand_id
1 'polypeptide(L)'
;MPTSRRVVTGHRADGKSIIASDEKVHGIDMPGSSGTNLTTLWGADETQTYPDAGGEPRRHDWFPPVGGFRFVEFVLAPDSTPPADANPEATAAEVERLFPGLLSTMKPDDPGMHRSATVDMLYVLSGRCVLELDDGSKTELGAGDVVVQSGTMHRWHNPWGVPCHIVGALAGAHLK
;
A
#
# COMPACT_ATOMS: atom_id res chain seq x y z
N MET A 1 -9.23 3.52 12.76
CA MET A 1 -8.05 3.01 12.03
C MET A 1 -8.15 1.50 11.96
N PRO A 2 -7.96 0.89 10.81
CA PRO A 2 -7.86 -0.56 10.71
C PRO A 2 -6.67 -1.04 11.53
N THR A 3 -6.81 -2.22 12.10
CA THR A 3 -5.77 -2.84 12.92
C THR A 3 -5.71 -4.30 12.53
N SER A 4 -4.58 -4.70 11.97
CA SER A 4 -4.31 -6.09 11.59
C SER A 4 -3.41 -6.76 12.61
N ARG A 5 -3.71 -8.01 12.98
CA ARG A 5 -2.78 -8.83 13.76
C ARG A 5 -1.76 -9.44 12.83
N ARG A 6 -0.48 -9.14 13.06
CA ARG A 6 0.64 -9.67 12.30
C ARG A 6 1.38 -10.71 13.14
N VAL A 7 1.45 -11.93 12.63
CA VAL A 7 2.25 -13.02 13.20
C VAL A 7 3.41 -13.28 12.25
N VAL A 8 4.63 -13.19 12.75
CA VAL A 8 5.85 -13.44 11.98
C VAL A 8 6.52 -14.70 12.48
N THR A 9 6.96 -15.54 11.56
CA THR A 9 7.75 -16.75 11.86
C THR A 9 9.23 -16.50 11.57
N GLY A 10 10.08 -17.22 12.26
CA GLY A 10 11.54 -17.15 12.07
C GLY A 10 12.20 -18.47 12.50
N HIS A 11 13.51 -18.45 12.62
CA HIS A 11 14.30 -19.62 13.00
C HIS A 11 15.18 -19.30 14.22
N ARG A 12 15.31 -20.26 15.10
CA ARG A 12 16.33 -20.23 16.16
C ARG A 12 17.69 -20.66 15.62
N ALA A 13 18.73 -20.44 16.43
CA ALA A 13 20.10 -20.84 16.09
C ALA A 13 20.27 -22.36 15.86
N ASP A 14 19.37 -23.18 16.44
CA ASP A 14 19.31 -24.64 16.23
C ASP A 14 18.54 -25.04 14.96
N GLY A 15 18.09 -24.06 14.16
CA GLY A 15 17.36 -24.23 12.91
C GLY A 15 15.87 -24.50 13.07
N LYS A 16 15.34 -24.56 14.29
CA LYS A 16 13.90 -24.79 14.51
C LYS A 16 13.08 -23.55 14.25
N SER A 17 11.93 -23.72 13.62
CA SER A 17 10.96 -22.63 13.40
C SER A 17 10.34 -22.17 14.70
N ILE A 18 10.08 -20.86 14.77
CA ILE A 18 9.46 -20.19 15.91
C ILE A 18 8.43 -19.16 15.44
N ILE A 19 7.54 -18.77 16.35
CA ILE A 19 6.84 -17.48 16.22
C ILE A 19 7.81 -16.41 16.73
N ALA A 20 8.27 -15.57 15.80
CA ALA A 20 9.23 -14.51 16.10
C ALA A 20 8.54 -13.27 16.71
N SER A 21 7.36 -12.91 16.20
CA SER A 21 6.51 -11.87 16.78
C SER A 21 5.03 -12.14 16.57
N ASP A 22 4.19 -11.56 17.44
CA ASP A 22 2.73 -11.60 17.39
C ASP A 22 2.21 -10.28 17.95
N GLU A 23 1.85 -9.36 17.04
CA GLU A 23 1.55 -7.98 17.42
C GLU A 23 0.42 -7.39 16.56
N LYS A 24 -0.12 -6.25 17.00
CA LYS A 24 -1.05 -5.45 16.23
C LYS A 24 -0.29 -4.40 15.42
N VAL A 25 -0.58 -4.34 14.12
CA VAL A 25 -0.09 -3.31 13.22
C VAL A 25 -1.23 -2.32 12.98
N HIS A 26 -0.94 -1.05 13.16
CA HIS A 26 -1.89 0.03 12.96
C HIS A 26 -1.60 0.72 11.65
N GLY A 27 -2.65 1.00 10.90
CA GLY A 27 -2.53 1.80 9.69
C GLY A 27 -2.23 3.26 9.98
N ILE A 28 -1.71 3.94 9.00
CA ILE A 28 -1.37 5.37 9.04
C ILE A 28 -2.39 6.11 8.19
N ASP A 29 -3.05 7.11 8.78
CA ASP A 29 -3.97 7.95 8.04
C ASP A 29 -3.19 8.79 7.01
N MET A 30 -3.72 8.83 5.78
CA MET A 30 -3.13 9.63 4.72
C MET A 30 -3.33 11.12 5.02
N PRO A 31 -2.26 11.90 5.18
CA PRO A 31 -2.38 13.33 5.41
C PRO A 31 -3.17 14.02 4.28
N GLY A 32 -4.07 14.93 4.65
CA GLY A 32 -4.94 15.63 3.71
C GLY A 32 -6.14 14.83 3.19
N SER A 33 -6.24 13.54 3.53
CA SER A 33 -7.35 12.67 3.11
C SER A 33 -8.05 12.07 4.33
N SER A 34 -9.25 12.53 4.64
CA SER A 34 -10.01 11.96 5.75
C SER A 34 -10.44 10.53 5.45
N GLY A 35 -10.07 9.58 6.33
CA GLY A 35 -10.51 8.19 6.27
C GLY A 35 -9.77 7.28 5.28
N THR A 36 -8.88 7.80 4.43
CA THR A 36 -7.96 6.97 3.67
C THR A 36 -6.78 6.59 4.58
N ASN A 37 -6.43 5.31 4.55
CA ASN A 37 -5.42 4.75 5.44
C ASN A 37 -4.51 3.78 4.69
N LEU A 38 -3.23 3.86 4.95
CA LEU A 38 -2.22 2.97 4.39
C LEU A 38 -1.49 2.22 5.50
N THR A 39 -1.24 0.94 5.28
CA THR A 39 -0.52 0.08 6.22
C THR A 39 0.50 -0.76 5.48
N THR A 40 1.76 -0.68 5.84
CA THR A 40 2.72 -1.72 5.45
C THR A 40 2.66 -2.84 6.48
N LEU A 41 2.14 -3.98 6.07
CA LEU A 41 2.07 -5.18 6.91
C LEU A 41 3.43 -5.88 7.00
N TRP A 42 4.19 -5.92 5.90
CA TRP A 42 5.55 -6.46 5.81
C TRP A 42 6.25 -5.96 4.54
N GLY A 43 7.57 -6.12 4.48
CA GLY A 43 8.31 -5.82 3.26
C GLY A 43 9.80 -5.82 3.45
N ALA A 44 10.51 -5.88 2.33
CA ALA A 44 11.95 -5.81 2.27
C ALA A 44 12.39 -5.09 0.99
N ASP A 45 13.55 -4.45 1.02
CA ASP A 45 14.15 -3.82 -0.16
C ASP A 45 15.04 -4.81 -0.92
N GLU A 46 15.38 -5.94 -0.30
CA GLU A 46 16.27 -6.96 -0.87
C GLU A 46 15.62 -8.34 -0.85
N THR A 47 16.12 -9.22 -1.71
CA THR A 47 15.74 -10.63 -1.69
C THR A 47 16.13 -11.25 -0.36
N GLN A 48 15.17 -11.89 0.29
CA GLN A 48 15.36 -12.47 1.61
C GLN A 48 16.17 -13.79 1.53
N THR A 49 16.95 -14.03 2.57
CA THR A 49 17.75 -15.27 2.73
C THR A 49 17.34 -15.97 4.01
N TYR A 50 17.09 -17.25 3.93
CA TYR A 50 16.70 -18.09 5.06
C TYR A 50 17.77 -19.18 5.36
N PRO A 51 17.89 -19.61 6.63
CA PRO A 51 17.08 -19.26 7.79
C PRO A 51 17.41 -17.87 8.35
N ASP A 52 16.41 -17.20 8.91
CA ASP A 52 16.54 -15.95 9.65
C ASP A 52 15.74 -15.96 10.96
N ALA A 53 15.96 -14.98 11.82
CA ALA A 53 15.28 -14.89 13.12
C ALA A 53 13.85 -14.30 13.03
N GLY A 54 13.37 -13.89 11.85
CA GLY A 54 12.08 -13.26 11.65
C GLY A 54 12.03 -11.79 12.05
N GLY A 55 13.19 -11.10 12.05
CA GLY A 55 13.24 -9.65 12.26
C GLY A 55 12.67 -8.88 11.09
N GLU A 56 12.09 -7.70 11.36
CA GLU A 56 11.56 -6.84 10.29
C GLU A 56 12.69 -6.31 9.40
N PRO A 57 12.66 -6.58 8.08
CA PRO A 57 13.70 -6.11 7.17
C PRO A 57 13.67 -4.58 7.02
N ARG A 58 14.81 -4.00 6.65
CA ARG A 58 14.89 -2.55 6.36
C ARG A 58 14.11 -2.22 5.10
N ARG A 59 13.47 -1.07 5.13
CA ARG A 59 12.73 -0.45 4.03
C ARG A 59 13.05 1.05 4.02
N HIS A 60 13.28 1.61 2.84
CA HIS A 60 13.58 3.04 2.70
C HIS A 60 12.36 3.77 2.15
N ASP A 61 11.81 3.31 1.03
CA ASP A 61 10.71 3.94 0.35
C ASP A 61 9.39 3.17 0.52
N TRP A 62 8.28 3.84 0.25
CA TRP A 62 6.97 3.23 0.26
C TRP A 62 6.90 2.09 -0.76
N PHE A 63 7.31 2.34 -2.00
CA PHE A 63 7.38 1.29 -3.03
C PHE A 63 8.70 0.53 -2.97
N PRO A 64 8.69 -0.79 -3.23
CA PRO A 64 9.90 -1.58 -3.19
C PRO A 64 10.78 -1.36 -4.43
N PRO A 65 12.12 -1.41 -4.28
CA PRO A 65 13.03 -1.51 -5.42
C PRO A 65 12.95 -2.89 -6.07
N VAL A 66 13.62 -3.05 -7.24
CA VAL A 66 13.76 -4.36 -7.90
C VAL A 66 14.39 -5.38 -6.94
N GLY A 67 13.77 -6.54 -6.81
CA GLY A 67 14.18 -7.59 -5.86
C GLY A 67 13.55 -7.44 -4.48
N GLY A 68 12.92 -6.29 -4.20
CA GLY A 68 12.18 -6.04 -2.99
C GLY A 68 10.68 -6.31 -3.15
N PHE A 69 9.96 -6.25 -2.04
CA PHE A 69 8.50 -6.39 -2.01
C PHE A 69 7.89 -5.59 -0.86
N ARG A 70 6.58 -5.33 -0.95
CA ARG A 70 5.72 -4.85 0.14
C ARG A 70 4.48 -5.73 0.24
N PHE A 71 4.04 -6.02 1.44
CA PHE A 71 2.72 -6.54 1.75
C PHE A 71 1.98 -5.41 2.44
N VAL A 72 0.90 -4.95 1.83
CA VAL A 72 0.21 -3.72 2.23
C VAL A 72 -1.28 -3.96 2.41
N GLU A 73 -1.88 -3.13 3.23
CA GLU A 73 -3.32 -2.95 3.32
C GLU A 73 -3.62 -1.47 3.14
N PHE A 74 -4.63 -1.13 2.37
CA PHE A 74 -5.12 0.23 2.28
C PHE A 74 -6.63 0.28 2.34
N VAL A 75 -7.11 1.33 2.98
CA VAL A 75 -8.53 1.67 3.08
C VAL A 75 -8.75 2.90 2.23
N LEU A 76 -9.56 2.77 1.21
CA LEU A 76 -9.98 3.86 0.36
C LEU A 76 -11.27 4.44 0.90
N ALA A 77 -11.22 5.68 1.39
CA ALA A 77 -12.40 6.39 1.85
C ALA A 77 -13.38 6.67 0.71
N PRO A 78 -14.68 6.87 0.99
CA PRO A 78 -15.62 7.40 0.01
C PRO A 78 -15.16 8.72 -0.60
N ASP A 79 -15.35 8.92 -1.90
CA ASP A 79 -15.03 10.19 -2.59
C ASP A 79 -15.83 11.37 -2.02
N SER A 80 -16.98 11.09 -1.41
CA SER A 80 -17.81 12.08 -0.72
C SER A 80 -17.27 12.50 0.64
N THR A 81 -16.21 11.85 1.14
CA THR A 81 -15.58 12.21 2.42
C THR A 81 -14.86 13.56 2.26
N PRO A 82 -15.19 14.59 3.06
CA PRO A 82 -14.51 15.86 2.96
C PRO A 82 -13.01 15.70 3.17
N PRO A 83 -12.16 16.43 2.41
CA PRO A 83 -10.74 16.47 2.69
C PRO A 83 -10.49 17.00 4.10
N ALA A 84 -9.40 16.59 4.71
CA ALA A 84 -8.97 17.19 5.96
C ALA A 84 -8.53 18.65 5.72
N ASP A 85 -8.93 19.55 6.62
CA ASP A 85 -8.43 20.93 6.61
C ASP A 85 -6.92 20.92 6.86
N ALA A 86 -6.14 21.17 5.81
CA ALA A 86 -4.69 21.11 5.90
C ALA A 86 -4.03 22.13 4.97
N ASN A 87 -2.88 22.65 5.41
CA ASN A 87 -2.00 23.42 4.55
C ASN A 87 -1.35 22.48 3.53
N PRO A 88 -1.44 22.74 2.20
CA PRO A 88 -0.93 21.82 1.18
C PRO A 88 0.57 21.51 1.30
N GLU A 89 1.41 22.49 1.62
CA GLU A 89 2.86 22.29 1.79
C GLU A 89 3.17 21.43 3.01
N ALA A 90 2.53 21.71 4.15
CA ALA A 90 2.68 20.92 5.35
C ALA A 90 2.18 19.49 5.14
N THR A 91 1.09 19.33 4.38
CA THR A 91 0.54 18.01 4.01
C THR A 91 1.53 17.22 3.15
N ALA A 92 2.12 17.83 2.12
CA ALA A 92 3.10 17.17 1.26
C ALA A 92 4.35 16.73 2.05
N ALA A 93 4.86 17.59 2.92
CA ALA A 93 6.01 17.26 3.78
C ALA A 93 5.70 16.08 4.73
N GLU A 94 4.48 16.04 5.26
CA GLU A 94 4.05 14.95 6.15
C GLU A 94 3.82 13.65 5.37
N VAL A 95 3.27 13.70 4.15
CA VAL A 95 3.16 12.52 3.27
C VAL A 95 4.54 11.96 2.98
N GLU A 96 5.50 12.79 2.60
CA GLU A 96 6.87 12.34 2.30
C GLU A 96 7.57 11.74 3.53
N ARG A 97 7.30 12.29 4.72
CA ARG A 97 7.82 11.75 5.98
C ARG A 97 7.25 10.38 6.34
N LEU A 98 5.94 10.16 6.12
CA LEU A 98 5.23 8.93 6.48
C LEU A 98 5.34 7.85 5.40
N PHE A 99 5.39 8.28 4.15
CA PHE A 99 5.39 7.43 2.96
C PHE A 99 6.48 7.90 1.97
N PRO A 100 7.77 7.75 2.31
CA PRO A 100 8.87 8.26 1.50
C PRO A 100 8.77 7.75 0.05
N GLY A 101 8.96 8.67 -0.90
CA GLY A 101 8.91 8.38 -2.33
C GLY A 101 7.50 8.25 -2.93
N LEU A 102 6.43 8.27 -2.13
CA LEU A 102 5.06 8.16 -2.64
C LEU A 102 4.72 9.32 -3.59
N LEU A 103 5.04 10.56 -3.20
CA LEU A 103 4.72 11.73 -4.01
C LEU A 103 5.43 11.75 -5.36
N SER A 104 6.61 11.16 -5.45
CA SER A 104 7.37 11.08 -6.71
C SER A 104 6.71 10.21 -7.79
N THR A 105 5.75 9.37 -7.40
CA THR A 105 4.99 8.51 -8.32
C THR A 105 3.77 9.19 -8.91
N MET A 106 3.35 10.32 -8.32
CA MET A 106 2.14 11.05 -8.72
C MET A 106 2.35 11.83 -10.02
N LYS A 107 1.31 11.87 -10.84
CA LYS A 107 1.29 12.71 -12.03
C LYS A 107 1.11 14.18 -11.62
N PRO A 108 2.02 15.10 -11.98
CA PRO A 108 1.97 16.48 -11.49
C PRO A 108 0.68 17.24 -11.85
N ASP A 109 0.14 17.01 -13.05
CA ASP A 109 -1.01 17.73 -13.59
C ASP A 109 -2.35 17.03 -13.30
N ASP A 110 -2.32 15.89 -12.61
CA ASP A 110 -3.51 15.07 -12.38
C ASP A 110 -3.41 14.36 -11.01
N PRO A 111 -3.71 15.08 -9.92
CA PRO A 111 -3.57 14.56 -8.57
C PRO A 111 -4.36 13.26 -8.35
N GLY A 112 -3.71 12.27 -7.73
CA GLY A 112 -4.25 10.93 -7.51
C GLY A 112 -3.94 9.94 -8.63
N MET A 113 -3.67 10.40 -9.85
CA MET A 113 -3.15 9.55 -10.92
C MET A 113 -1.67 9.29 -10.68
N HIS A 114 -1.27 8.02 -10.59
CA HIS A 114 0.10 7.65 -10.21
C HIS A 114 0.56 6.36 -10.87
N ARG A 115 1.88 6.14 -10.83
CA ARG A 115 2.52 4.93 -11.36
C ARG A 115 3.72 4.55 -10.52
N SER A 116 3.80 3.30 -10.11
CA SER A 116 4.95 2.71 -9.42
C SER A 116 5.71 1.74 -10.32
N ALA A 117 6.99 1.56 -10.04
CA ALA A 117 7.82 0.55 -10.69
C ALA A 117 7.62 -0.82 -10.00
N THR A 118 6.37 -1.30 -10.02
CA THR A 118 5.97 -2.54 -9.33
C THR A 118 5.01 -3.37 -10.16
N VAL A 119 4.90 -4.63 -9.82
CA VAL A 119 3.73 -5.46 -10.10
C VAL A 119 2.96 -5.61 -8.79
N ASP A 120 1.73 -5.12 -8.78
CA ASP A 120 0.88 -5.17 -7.60
C ASP A 120 -0.17 -6.26 -7.77
N MET A 121 -0.23 -7.17 -6.83
CA MET A 121 -1.23 -8.23 -6.75
C MET A 121 -2.18 -7.86 -5.61
N LEU A 122 -3.35 -7.34 -5.96
CA LEU A 122 -4.30 -6.76 -5.04
C LEU A 122 -5.56 -7.62 -4.94
N TYR A 123 -6.13 -7.66 -3.73
CA TYR A 123 -7.38 -8.35 -3.42
C TYR A 123 -8.32 -7.42 -2.66
N VAL A 124 -9.52 -7.24 -3.15
CA VAL A 124 -10.56 -6.45 -2.47
C VAL A 124 -11.16 -7.29 -1.34
N LEU A 125 -10.89 -6.91 -0.10
CA LEU A 125 -11.41 -7.60 1.08
C LEU A 125 -12.89 -7.27 1.34
N SER A 126 -13.24 -5.97 1.22
CA SER A 126 -14.59 -5.49 1.46
C SER A 126 -14.84 -4.15 0.81
N GLY A 127 -16.10 -3.79 0.64
CA GLY A 127 -16.50 -2.57 -0.05
C GLY A 127 -16.39 -2.70 -1.56
N ARG A 128 -16.33 -1.56 -2.23
CA ARG A 128 -16.23 -1.44 -3.70
C ARG A 128 -15.32 -0.28 -4.05
N CYS A 129 -14.65 -0.35 -5.19
CA CYS A 129 -13.86 0.74 -5.74
C CYS A 129 -13.90 0.73 -7.26
N VAL A 130 -13.42 1.78 -7.87
CA VAL A 130 -13.22 1.90 -9.32
C VAL A 130 -11.73 2.11 -9.55
N LEU A 131 -11.15 1.27 -10.39
CA LEU A 131 -9.82 1.47 -10.96
C LEU A 131 -9.97 2.23 -12.27
N GLU A 132 -9.31 3.37 -12.38
CA GLU A 132 -9.23 4.20 -13.59
C GLU A 132 -7.81 4.20 -14.13
N LEU A 133 -7.65 4.01 -15.44
CA LEU A 133 -6.39 4.14 -16.15
C LEU A 133 -6.27 5.50 -16.86
N ASP A 134 -5.08 5.85 -17.30
CA ASP A 134 -4.79 7.16 -17.92
C ASP A 134 -5.39 7.34 -19.32
N ASP A 135 -5.88 6.29 -19.96
CA ASP A 135 -6.69 6.36 -21.18
C ASP A 135 -8.19 6.61 -20.91
N GLY A 136 -8.57 6.76 -19.63
CA GLY A 136 -9.94 6.94 -19.20
C GLY A 136 -10.75 5.65 -19.00
N SER A 137 -10.16 4.49 -19.25
CA SER A 137 -10.79 3.20 -18.97
C SER A 137 -11.05 3.03 -17.48
N LYS A 138 -12.24 2.51 -17.13
CA LYS A 138 -12.67 2.30 -15.75
C LYS A 138 -13.22 0.91 -15.54
N THR A 139 -12.88 0.32 -14.41
CA THR A 139 -13.40 -0.98 -13.98
C THR A 139 -13.87 -0.91 -12.55
N GLU A 140 -15.12 -1.32 -12.31
CA GLU A 140 -15.62 -1.52 -10.94
C GLU A 140 -15.09 -2.82 -10.37
N LEU A 141 -14.74 -2.77 -9.08
CA LEU A 141 -14.23 -3.89 -8.30
C LEU A 141 -15.01 -3.99 -6.99
N GLY A 142 -15.25 -5.20 -6.56
CA GLY A 142 -15.94 -5.51 -5.30
C GLY A 142 -15.23 -6.59 -4.51
N ALA A 143 -15.76 -6.87 -3.32
CA ALA A 143 -15.19 -7.90 -2.45
C ALA A 143 -15.04 -9.25 -3.17
N GLY A 144 -13.84 -9.82 -3.14
CA GLY A 144 -13.46 -11.05 -3.83
C GLY A 144 -12.74 -10.84 -5.17
N ASP A 145 -12.75 -9.62 -5.72
CA ASP A 145 -12.06 -9.33 -6.97
C ASP A 145 -10.55 -9.20 -6.76
N VAL A 146 -9.81 -9.56 -7.82
CA VAL A 146 -8.34 -9.49 -7.87
C VAL A 146 -7.92 -8.55 -8.97
N VAL A 147 -6.91 -7.73 -8.70
CA VAL A 147 -6.26 -6.87 -9.69
C VAL A 147 -4.78 -7.23 -9.77
N VAL A 148 -4.27 -7.39 -10.98
CA VAL A 148 -2.84 -7.37 -11.26
C VAL A 148 -2.52 -6.03 -11.93
N GLN A 149 -1.90 -5.13 -11.16
CA GLN A 149 -1.49 -3.81 -11.60
C GLN A 149 -0.05 -3.85 -12.07
N SER A 150 0.19 -3.74 -13.37
CA SER A 150 1.50 -3.97 -13.99
C SER A 150 2.21 -2.64 -14.31
N GLY A 151 2.48 -1.81 -13.30
CA GLY A 151 3.18 -0.53 -13.48
C GLY A 151 2.46 0.44 -14.42
N THR A 152 1.14 0.35 -14.55
CA THR A 152 0.33 1.25 -15.36
C THR A 152 -0.02 2.51 -14.59
N MET A 153 -0.18 3.63 -15.29
CA MET A 153 -0.69 4.86 -14.72
C MET A 153 -2.15 4.67 -14.34
N HIS A 154 -2.51 4.89 -13.07
CA HIS A 154 -3.83 4.59 -12.54
C HIS A 154 -4.24 5.48 -11.38
N ARG A 155 -5.54 5.45 -11.10
CA ARG A 155 -6.17 6.12 -9.95
C ARG A 155 -7.29 5.26 -9.40
N TRP A 156 -7.51 5.37 -8.09
CA TRP A 156 -8.59 4.71 -7.39
C TRP A 156 -9.69 5.69 -7.01
N HIS A 157 -10.94 5.28 -7.16
CA HIS A 157 -12.13 6.01 -6.72
C HIS A 157 -13.01 5.13 -5.86
N ASN A 158 -13.72 5.77 -4.95
CA ASN A 158 -14.77 5.13 -4.17
C ASN A 158 -16.04 5.98 -4.20
N PRO A 159 -16.85 5.90 -5.26
CA PRO A 159 -18.08 6.68 -5.36
C PRO A 159 -19.21 6.20 -4.43
N TRP A 160 -18.96 5.15 -3.64
CA TRP A 160 -19.93 4.63 -2.68
C TRP A 160 -19.72 5.21 -1.28
N GLY A 161 -20.76 5.13 -0.44
CA GLY A 161 -20.76 5.71 0.91
C GLY A 161 -20.07 4.86 1.99
N VAL A 162 -19.36 3.79 1.61
CA VAL A 162 -18.66 2.89 2.54
C VAL A 162 -17.20 2.73 2.10
N PRO A 163 -16.24 2.63 3.04
CA PRO A 163 -14.84 2.42 2.70
C PRO A 163 -14.62 1.11 1.94
N CYS A 164 -13.64 1.12 1.04
CA CYS A 164 -13.14 -0.08 0.37
C CYS A 164 -11.81 -0.50 1.00
N HIS A 165 -11.73 -1.76 1.42
CA HIS A 165 -10.51 -2.37 1.98
C HIS A 165 -9.84 -3.24 0.92
N ILE A 166 -8.57 -3.00 0.69
CA ILE A 166 -7.75 -3.72 -0.28
C ILE A 166 -6.47 -4.19 0.43
N VAL A 167 -6.10 -5.43 0.18
CA VAL A 167 -4.82 -5.98 0.64
C VAL A 167 -4.04 -6.48 -0.58
N GLY A 168 -2.73 -6.38 -0.54
CA GLY A 168 -1.94 -6.87 -1.66
C GLY A 168 -0.44 -6.94 -1.44
N ALA A 169 0.21 -7.57 -2.39
CA ALA A 169 1.66 -7.64 -2.46
C ALA A 169 2.16 -6.84 -3.67
N LEU A 170 3.13 -5.96 -3.42
CA LEU A 170 3.82 -5.16 -4.42
C LEU A 170 5.22 -5.72 -4.60
N ALA A 171 5.56 -6.15 -5.80
CA ALA A 171 6.89 -6.64 -6.14
C ALA A 171 7.61 -5.61 -7.02
N GLY A 172 8.82 -5.21 -6.62
CA GLY A 172 9.62 -4.25 -7.37
C GLY A 172 9.96 -4.75 -8.78
N ALA A 173 9.81 -3.87 -9.77
CA ALA A 173 10.02 -4.16 -11.17
C ALA A 173 10.83 -3.06 -11.86
N HIS A 174 11.32 -3.32 -13.06
CA HIS A 174 11.90 -2.29 -13.91
C HIS A 174 10.79 -1.52 -14.64
N LEU A 175 10.84 -0.21 -14.58
CA LEU A 175 10.04 0.68 -15.39
C LEU A 175 10.92 1.22 -16.52
N LYS A 176 10.48 1.01 -17.77
CA LYS A 176 11.18 1.50 -18.98
C LYS A 176 10.63 2.84 -19.41
#